data_7fb836a7c4f70315ddb21ff24cffd1f8
#
_entry.id   7fb836a7c4f70315ddb21ff24cffd1f8
#
_cell.length_a   1.000
_cell.length_b   1.000
_cell.length_c   1.000
_cell.angle_alpha   90.00
_cell.angle_beta   90.00
_cell.angle_gamma   90.00
#
_symmetry.space_group_name_H-M   'P 1'
#
loop_
_entity.id
_entity.type
_entity.pdbx_description
1 polymer ?
#
loop_
_entity_poly.entity_id
_entity_poly.type
_entity_poly.pdbx_seq_one_letter_code
_entity_poly.pdbx_strand_id
1 'polypeptide(L)'
;MSRNLKVRDLTLRDGQQSLFATRMKQESIDTLLPLYKDAGFYAMEVWGGAVPDSVMRYLGEDPWVRLKTISDSMGGTSLLTALSRGRNLFGYVPYPTEVLAGFYKEAIKNGLNVMRIFDALNDLDNVKDSIKLINEMGGIADGAVCYTVDPKDETPVEKPGFFGRLFGKKAVEPEKIFTDEYFVEKAKGMEAYGAKIITLKDMAGLVN
;
A
#
# COMPACT_ATOMS: atom_id res chain seq x y z
N MET A 1 -26.90 13.88 2.74
CA MET A 1 -26.56 12.60 3.38
C MET A 1 -25.20 12.77 4.06
N SER A 2 -25.13 12.65 5.39
CA SER A 2 -23.84 12.68 6.09
C SER A 2 -23.05 11.40 5.72
N ARG A 3 -21.93 11.56 5.06
CA ARG A 3 -21.00 10.43 4.82
C ARG A 3 -20.28 10.14 6.13
N ASN A 4 -20.53 8.99 6.74
CA ASN A 4 -19.73 8.55 7.88
C ASN A 4 -18.32 8.25 7.39
N LEU A 5 -17.37 9.08 7.83
CA LEU A 5 -15.94 8.86 7.56
C LEU A 5 -15.49 7.58 8.29
N LYS A 6 -14.82 6.68 7.56
CA LYS A 6 -14.19 5.49 8.13
C LYS A 6 -12.70 5.73 8.24
N VAL A 7 -12.15 5.57 9.43
CA VAL A 7 -10.72 5.81 9.71
C VAL A 7 -9.98 4.49 9.72
N ARG A 8 -8.86 4.42 8.98
CA ARG A 8 -7.87 3.34 9.08
C ARG A 8 -6.65 3.88 9.82
N ASP A 9 -6.33 3.31 10.96
CA ASP A 9 -5.08 3.61 11.68
C ASP A 9 -3.90 2.89 11.03
N LEU A 10 -2.74 3.56 10.96
CA LEU A 10 -1.51 3.03 10.37
C LEU A 10 -0.35 2.95 11.36
N THR A 11 -0.58 3.23 12.63
CA THR A 11 0.47 3.39 13.66
C THR A 11 1.28 2.12 13.84
N LEU A 12 0.63 0.96 13.91
CA LEU A 12 1.30 -0.32 14.17
C LEU A 12 2.02 -0.91 12.95
N ARG A 13 1.88 -0.32 11.76
CA ARG A 13 2.68 -0.69 10.60
C ARG A 13 3.54 0.48 10.11
N ASP A 14 2.94 1.52 9.55
CA ASP A 14 3.67 2.63 8.91
C ASP A 14 4.32 3.54 9.97
N GLY A 15 3.59 3.89 11.00
CA GLY A 15 4.10 4.74 12.09
C GLY A 15 5.33 4.12 12.75
N GLN A 16 5.24 2.87 13.17
CA GLN A 16 6.40 2.18 13.77
C GLN A 16 7.52 1.89 12.76
N GLN A 17 7.19 1.66 11.49
CA GLN A 17 8.20 1.49 10.45
C GLN A 17 9.02 2.76 10.28
N SER A 18 8.37 3.92 10.29
CA SER A 18 9.01 5.21 10.07
C SER A 18 9.75 5.73 11.30
N LEU A 19 9.17 5.55 12.51
CA LEU A 19 9.69 6.15 13.75
C LEU A 19 10.57 5.22 14.56
N PHE A 20 10.34 3.89 14.50
CA PHE A 20 11.06 2.88 15.28
C PHE A 20 11.91 1.94 14.42
N ALA A 21 12.18 2.28 13.17
CA ALA A 21 12.85 1.41 12.21
C ALA A 21 12.22 0.00 12.17
N THR A 22 10.90 -0.07 12.29
CA THR A 22 10.11 -1.32 12.35
C THR A 22 10.47 -2.24 13.53
N ARG A 23 10.99 -1.68 14.63
CA ARG A 23 11.50 -2.46 15.79
C ARG A 23 10.66 -2.31 17.04
N MET A 24 9.36 -1.98 16.90
CA MET A 24 8.44 -2.02 18.04
C MET A 24 8.25 -3.48 18.48
N LYS A 25 8.57 -3.77 19.75
CA LYS A 25 8.44 -5.11 20.32
C LYS A 25 6.98 -5.50 20.50
N GLN A 26 6.70 -6.82 20.49
CA GLN A 26 5.35 -7.34 20.75
C GLN A 26 4.78 -6.87 22.08
N GLU A 27 5.58 -6.85 23.14
CA GLU A 27 5.19 -6.37 24.47
C GLU A 27 4.61 -4.94 24.45
N SER A 28 5.22 -4.04 23.66
CA SER A 28 4.72 -2.68 23.49
C SER A 28 3.39 -2.64 22.73
N ILE A 29 3.23 -3.51 21.74
CA ILE A 29 1.97 -3.64 21.00
C ILE A 29 0.87 -4.14 21.94
N ASP A 30 1.13 -5.20 22.71
CA ASP A 30 0.16 -5.79 23.63
C ASP A 30 -0.37 -4.77 24.66
N THR A 31 0.51 -3.87 25.12
CA THR A 31 0.13 -2.77 26.02
C THR A 31 -0.84 -1.79 25.37
N LEU A 32 -0.74 -1.59 24.05
CA LEU A 32 -1.57 -0.63 23.32
C LEU A 32 -2.91 -1.23 22.82
N LEU A 33 -3.00 -2.55 22.61
CA LEU A 33 -4.17 -3.18 22.01
C LEU A 33 -5.50 -2.87 22.71
N PRO A 34 -5.60 -2.81 24.06
CA PRO A 34 -6.83 -2.40 24.73
C PRO A 34 -7.29 -1.00 24.33
N LEU A 35 -6.37 -0.04 24.20
CA LEU A 35 -6.66 1.33 23.79
C LEU A 35 -7.15 1.39 22.33
N TYR A 36 -6.56 0.60 21.45
CA TYR A 36 -6.99 0.49 20.06
C TYR A 36 -8.40 -0.11 19.94
N LYS A 37 -8.70 -1.10 20.76
CA LYS A 37 -10.04 -1.71 20.79
C LYS A 37 -11.11 -0.70 21.19
N ASP A 38 -10.83 0.14 22.17
CA ASP A 38 -11.73 1.19 22.65
C ASP A 38 -11.84 2.36 21.65
N ALA A 39 -10.80 2.63 20.87
CA ALA A 39 -10.79 3.70 19.87
C ALA A 39 -11.75 3.44 18.69
N GLY A 40 -12.11 2.19 18.42
CA GLY A 40 -13.14 1.84 17.43
C GLY A 40 -12.80 2.21 15.99
N PHE A 41 -11.55 2.11 15.58
CA PHE A 41 -11.17 2.34 14.19
C PHE A 41 -11.88 1.34 13.25
N TYR A 42 -12.28 1.82 12.07
CA TYR A 42 -12.83 0.94 11.05
C TYR A 42 -11.84 -0.16 10.62
N ALA A 43 -10.57 0.22 10.48
CA ALA A 43 -9.50 -0.70 10.13
C ALA A 43 -8.19 -0.27 10.79
N MET A 44 -7.28 -1.22 10.95
CA MET A 44 -5.93 -0.99 11.47
C MET A 44 -4.92 -1.69 10.58
N GLU A 45 -3.93 -0.97 10.06
CA GLU A 45 -2.80 -1.58 9.36
C GLU A 45 -1.75 -1.98 10.38
N VAL A 46 -1.62 -3.28 10.59
CA VAL A 46 -0.83 -3.84 11.70
C VAL A 46 0.34 -4.70 11.23
N TRP A 47 0.37 -5.05 9.92
CA TRP A 47 1.28 -6.04 9.40
C TRP A 47 1.70 -5.74 7.95
N GLY A 48 2.63 -6.54 7.38
CA GLY A 48 3.18 -6.31 6.04
C GLY A 48 4.25 -5.22 6.00
N GLY A 49 4.53 -4.71 4.81
CA GLY A 49 5.66 -3.79 4.61
C GLY A 49 6.97 -4.42 5.07
N ALA A 50 7.71 -3.76 5.95
CA ALA A 50 8.95 -4.28 6.53
C ALA A 50 8.74 -5.08 7.83
N VAL A 51 7.50 -5.18 8.35
CA VAL A 51 7.23 -5.82 9.65
C VAL A 51 7.67 -7.29 9.68
N PRO A 52 7.30 -8.17 8.74
CA PRO A 52 7.70 -9.58 8.81
C PRO A 52 9.22 -9.77 8.86
N ASP A 53 9.95 -9.07 8.01
CA ASP A 53 11.42 -9.17 7.95
C ASP A 53 12.08 -8.63 9.22
N SER A 54 11.67 -7.44 9.67
CA SER A 54 12.28 -6.79 10.83
C SER A 54 12.01 -7.53 12.13
N VAL A 55 10.81 -8.08 12.28
CA VAL A 55 10.43 -8.88 13.46
C VAL A 55 11.30 -10.12 13.58
N MET A 56 11.49 -10.85 12.49
CA MET A 56 12.37 -12.03 12.48
C MET A 56 13.84 -11.66 12.66
N ARG A 57 14.33 -10.70 11.89
CA ARG A 57 15.75 -10.38 11.76
C ARG A 57 16.32 -9.66 12.97
N TYR A 58 15.58 -8.72 13.55
CA TYR A 58 16.09 -7.81 14.57
C TYR A 58 15.50 -8.04 15.95
N LEU A 59 14.26 -8.55 16.04
CA LEU A 59 13.60 -8.77 17.32
C LEU A 59 13.66 -10.24 17.76
N GLY A 60 13.93 -11.16 16.83
CA GLY A 60 13.88 -12.61 17.10
C GLY A 60 12.47 -13.08 17.46
N GLU A 61 11.43 -12.34 17.04
CA GLU A 61 10.03 -12.67 17.25
C GLU A 61 9.43 -13.30 15.98
N ASP A 62 8.35 -14.06 16.15
CA ASP A 62 7.60 -14.66 15.04
C ASP A 62 6.54 -13.69 14.52
N PRO A 63 6.61 -13.25 13.24
CA PRO A 63 5.64 -12.32 12.68
C PRO A 63 4.23 -12.88 12.54
N TRP A 64 4.08 -14.21 12.43
CA TRP A 64 2.77 -14.85 12.37
C TRP A 64 2.10 -14.88 13.74
N VAL A 65 2.86 -15.17 14.78
CA VAL A 65 2.40 -15.08 16.17
C VAL A 65 1.96 -13.64 16.48
N ARG A 66 2.73 -12.64 16.03
CA ARG A 66 2.37 -11.23 16.17
C ARG A 66 1.00 -10.94 15.55
N LEU A 67 0.79 -11.31 14.28
CA LEU A 67 -0.48 -11.08 13.59
C LEU A 67 -1.65 -11.76 14.31
N LYS A 68 -1.45 -13.03 14.70
CA LYS A 68 -2.47 -13.82 15.43
C LYS A 68 -2.81 -13.19 16.78
N THR A 69 -1.83 -12.77 17.56
CA THR A 69 -2.04 -12.11 18.86
C THR A 69 -2.86 -10.83 18.73
N ILE A 70 -2.51 -10.00 17.73
CA ILE A 70 -3.28 -8.77 17.46
C ILE A 70 -4.72 -9.13 17.05
N SER A 71 -4.90 -10.13 16.18
CA SER A 71 -6.22 -10.56 15.72
C SER A 71 -7.10 -11.04 16.90
N ASP A 72 -6.55 -11.89 17.74
CA ASP A 72 -7.27 -12.42 18.92
C ASP A 72 -7.64 -11.31 19.90
N SER A 73 -6.73 -10.40 20.16
CA SER A 73 -6.95 -9.29 21.06
C SER A 73 -8.03 -8.32 20.55
N MET A 74 -8.00 -8.02 19.24
CA MET A 74 -8.99 -7.12 18.65
C MET A 74 -10.37 -7.76 18.53
N GLY A 75 -10.46 -9.09 18.40
CA GLY A 75 -11.73 -9.81 18.39
C GLY A 75 -12.74 -9.35 17.34
N GLY A 76 -12.28 -8.84 16.21
CA GLY A 76 -13.12 -8.36 15.10
C GLY A 76 -13.68 -6.95 15.26
N THR A 77 -13.27 -6.18 16.26
CA THR A 77 -13.71 -4.77 16.45
C THR A 77 -13.21 -3.83 15.35
N SER A 78 -12.10 -4.17 14.70
CA SER A 78 -11.53 -3.46 13.56
C SER A 78 -11.07 -4.46 12.50
N LEU A 79 -11.14 -4.08 11.22
CA LEU A 79 -10.53 -4.87 10.15
C LEU A 79 -9.01 -4.78 10.25
N LEU A 80 -8.33 -5.92 10.34
CA LEU A 80 -6.88 -5.95 10.29
C LEU A 80 -6.39 -5.88 8.85
N THR A 81 -5.46 -4.98 8.59
CA THR A 81 -4.92 -4.75 7.27
C THR A 81 -3.40 -4.89 7.24
N ALA A 82 -2.85 -5.25 6.09
CA ALA A 82 -1.42 -5.34 5.85
C ALA A 82 -1.05 -4.74 4.50
N LEU A 83 0.22 -4.40 4.33
CA LEU A 83 0.77 -3.88 3.09
C LEU A 83 1.59 -4.96 2.37
N SER A 84 1.36 -5.14 1.06
CA SER A 84 2.15 -6.03 0.19
C SER A 84 2.64 -5.28 -1.05
N ARG A 85 3.87 -5.55 -1.46
CA ARG A 85 4.48 -4.99 -2.68
C ARG A 85 4.23 -5.90 -3.89
N GLY A 86 2.97 -6.22 -4.18
CA GLY A 86 2.62 -7.15 -5.25
C GLY A 86 3.38 -8.48 -5.10
N ARG A 87 3.97 -8.98 -6.18
CA ARG A 87 4.75 -10.24 -6.19
C ARG A 87 5.98 -10.23 -5.28
N ASN A 88 6.47 -9.07 -4.89
CA ASN A 88 7.63 -8.95 -4.01
C ASN A 88 7.29 -9.16 -2.53
N LEU A 89 6.01 -9.15 -2.14
CA LEU A 89 5.58 -9.25 -0.75
C LEU A 89 6.29 -8.21 0.14
N PHE A 90 7.18 -8.68 1.01
CA PHE A 90 8.09 -7.88 1.83
C PHE A 90 9.56 -7.96 1.38
N GLY A 91 9.84 -8.75 0.33
CA GLY A 91 11.19 -8.98 -0.21
C GLY A 91 11.61 -7.96 -1.27
N TYR A 92 12.77 -8.24 -1.90
CA TYR A 92 13.41 -7.35 -2.86
C TYR A 92 13.35 -7.88 -4.30
N VAL A 93 12.87 -9.10 -4.48
CA VAL A 93 12.67 -9.74 -5.78
C VAL A 93 11.29 -10.38 -5.83
N PRO A 94 10.68 -10.54 -7.03
CA PRO A 94 9.40 -11.21 -7.17
C PRO A 94 9.47 -12.68 -6.72
N TYR A 95 8.51 -13.09 -5.92
CA TYR A 95 8.36 -14.50 -5.52
C TYR A 95 7.54 -15.29 -6.54
N PRO A 96 7.76 -16.62 -6.62
CA PRO A 96 6.89 -17.52 -7.37
C PRO A 96 5.44 -17.50 -6.86
N THR A 97 4.49 -17.80 -7.74
CA THR A 97 3.05 -17.74 -7.42
C THR A 97 2.66 -18.64 -6.26
N GLU A 98 3.30 -19.80 -6.12
CA GLU A 98 3.05 -20.74 -5.02
C GLU A 98 3.43 -20.14 -3.66
N VAL A 99 4.51 -19.35 -3.61
CA VAL A 99 4.93 -18.63 -2.40
C VAL A 99 3.93 -17.54 -2.06
N LEU A 100 3.46 -16.79 -3.06
CA LEU A 100 2.40 -15.79 -2.87
C LEU A 100 1.14 -16.42 -2.29
N ALA A 101 0.68 -17.52 -2.90
CA ALA A 101 -0.52 -18.23 -2.46
C ALA A 101 -0.38 -18.73 -1.00
N GLY A 102 0.73 -19.36 -0.67
CA GLY A 102 1.03 -19.81 0.70
C GLY A 102 1.05 -18.65 1.70
N PHE A 103 1.72 -17.56 1.35
CA PHE A 103 1.82 -16.39 2.20
C PHE A 103 0.46 -15.74 2.49
N TYR A 104 -0.35 -15.50 1.45
CA TYR A 104 -1.67 -14.89 1.64
C TYR A 104 -2.63 -15.80 2.38
N LYS A 105 -2.57 -17.12 2.12
CA LYS A 105 -3.36 -18.11 2.85
C LYS A 105 -3.05 -18.06 4.36
N GLU A 106 -1.79 -18.09 4.74
CA GLU A 106 -1.40 -18.02 6.14
C GLU A 106 -1.72 -16.64 6.76
N ALA A 107 -1.59 -15.55 6.02
CA ALA A 107 -1.96 -14.23 6.52
C ALA A 107 -3.44 -14.14 6.89
N ILE A 108 -4.33 -14.62 6.00
CA ILE A 108 -5.79 -14.64 6.25
C ILE A 108 -6.15 -15.59 7.39
N LYS A 109 -5.56 -16.78 7.42
CA LYS A 109 -5.75 -17.76 8.50
C LYS A 109 -5.36 -17.20 9.87
N ASN A 110 -4.35 -16.34 9.93
CA ASN A 110 -3.92 -15.66 11.16
C ASN A 110 -4.70 -14.38 11.46
N GLY A 111 -5.80 -14.13 10.73
CA GLY A 111 -6.78 -13.10 11.05
C GLY A 111 -6.67 -11.81 10.25
N LEU A 112 -5.86 -11.77 9.18
CA LEU A 112 -5.84 -10.64 8.27
C LEU A 112 -7.15 -10.57 7.47
N ASN A 113 -7.77 -9.39 7.40
CA ASN A 113 -9.00 -9.17 6.64
C ASN A 113 -8.73 -8.53 5.28
N VAL A 114 -7.81 -7.56 5.23
CA VAL A 114 -7.55 -6.75 4.03
C VAL A 114 -6.06 -6.75 3.72
N MET A 115 -5.70 -7.09 2.49
CA MET A 115 -4.34 -6.90 1.99
C MET A 115 -4.33 -5.69 1.06
N ARG A 116 -3.58 -4.64 1.43
CA ARG A 116 -3.32 -3.50 0.57
C ARG A 116 -2.11 -3.80 -0.30
N ILE A 117 -2.34 -3.87 -1.61
CA ILE A 117 -1.38 -4.30 -2.60
C ILE A 117 -0.99 -3.11 -3.45
N PHE A 118 0.29 -2.85 -3.60
CA PHE A 118 0.82 -1.78 -4.46
C PHE A 118 2.04 -2.21 -5.25
N ASP A 119 2.29 -1.51 -6.31
CA ASP A 119 3.58 -1.41 -6.99
C ASP A 119 3.99 0.06 -7.05
N ALA A 120 5.26 0.37 -6.73
CA ALA A 120 5.72 1.77 -6.66
C ALA A 120 5.70 2.49 -8.01
N LEU A 121 5.73 1.75 -9.12
CA LEU A 121 5.66 2.26 -10.49
C LEU A 121 4.27 2.07 -11.11
N ASN A 122 3.28 1.63 -10.31
CA ASN A 122 1.94 1.28 -10.77
C ASN A 122 1.92 0.21 -11.86
N ASP A 123 2.85 -0.76 -11.79
CA ASP A 123 2.85 -1.91 -12.68
C ASP A 123 1.69 -2.84 -12.31
N LEU A 124 0.70 -2.90 -13.20
CA LEU A 124 -0.50 -3.71 -13.00
C LEU A 124 -0.21 -5.22 -13.07
N ASP A 125 0.79 -5.64 -13.84
CA ASP A 125 1.14 -7.06 -13.93
C ASP A 125 1.77 -7.56 -12.62
N ASN A 126 2.50 -6.71 -11.91
CA ASN A 126 3.07 -7.05 -10.61
C ASN A 126 1.99 -7.24 -9.51
N VAL A 127 0.84 -6.60 -9.61
CA VAL A 127 -0.21 -6.65 -8.57
C VAL A 127 -1.35 -7.62 -8.89
N LYS A 128 -1.54 -7.97 -10.15
CA LYS A 128 -2.66 -8.77 -10.66
C LYS A 128 -2.85 -10.11 -9.93
N ASP A 129 -1.79 -10.92 -9.84
CA ASP A 129 -1.86 -12.23 -9.20
C ASP A 129 -2.15 -12.12 -7.71
N SER A 130 -1.55 -11.11 -7.06
CA SER A 130 -1.79 -10.84 -5.65
C SER A 130 -3.25 -10.50 -5.36
N ILE A 131 -3.88 -9.65 -6.18
CA ILE A 131 -5.30 -9.28 -6.05
C ILE A 131 -6.20 -10.53 -6.18
N LYS A 132 -5.94 -11.36 -7.18
CA LYS A 132 -6.71 -12.60 -7.40
C LYS A 132 -6.58 -13.57 -6.23
N LEU A 133 -5.34 -13.88 -5.84
CA LEU A 133 -5.05 -14.83 -4.76
C LEU A 133 -5.68 -14.41 -3.42
N ILE A 134 -5.62 -13.13 -3.07
CA ILE A 134 -6.25 -12.63 -1.84
C ILE A 134 -7.75 -12.88 -1.85
N ASN A 135 -8.43 -12.59 -2.96
CA ASN A 135 -9.87 -12.84 -3.07
C ASN A 135 -10.20 -14.35 -3.02
N GLU A 136 -9.42 -15.18 -3.69
CA GLU A 136 -9.58 -16.64 -3.67
C GLU A 136 -9.41 -17.24 -2.27
N MET A 137 -8.54 -16.64 -1.44
CA MET A 137 -8.33 -17.05 -0.04
C MET A 137 -9.37 -16.49 0.93
N GLY A 138 -10.36 -15.70 0.44
CA GLY A 138 -11.43 -15.14 1.26
C GLY A 138 -11.11 -13.80 1.92
N GLY A 139 -9.98 -13.19 1.59
CA GLY A 139 -9.61 -11.84 2.02
C GLY A 139 -10.21 -10.74 1.12
N ILE A 140 -9.90 -9.51 1.44
CA ILE A 140 -10.26 -8.33 0.68
C ILE A 140 -9.00 -7.75 0.05
N ALA A 141 -8.95 -7.68 -1.27
CA ALA A 141 -7.87 -6.99 -1.98
C ALA A 141 -8.16 -5.48 -2.02
N ASP A 142 -7.21 -4.70 -1.53
CA ASP A 142 -7.18 -3.23 -1.59
C ASP A 142 -6.07 -2.83 -2.57
N GLY A 143 -6.43 -2.43 -3.79
CA GLY A 143 -5.49 -2.00 -4.82
C GLY A 143 -5.05 -0.57 -4.57
N ALA A 144 -3.76 -0.36 -4.34
CA ALA A 144 -3.24 0.97 -4.06
C ALA A 144 -2.52 1.56 -5.28
N VAL A 145 -3.08 2.63 -5.82
CA VAL A 145 -2.49 3.44 -6.88
C VAL A 145 -1.54 4.45 -6.24
N CYS A 146 -0.25 4.35 -6.58
CA CYS A 146 0.77 5.27 -6.09
C CYS A 146 0.68 6.60 -6.84
N TYR A 147 0.38 7.66 -6.09
CA TYR A 147 0.34 9.02 -6.63
C TYR A 147 1.75 9.60 -6.74
N THR A 148 2.02 10.26 -7.84
CA THR A 148 3.24 11.01 -8.09
C THR A 148 2.95 12.15 -9.08
N VAL A 149 3.94 12.98 -9.33
CA VAL A 149 3.88 14.07 -10.30
C VAL A 149 5.06 13.97 -11.25
N ASP A 150 4.92 14.51 -12.44
CA ASP A 150 6.04 14.63 -13.36
C ASP A 150 7.19 15.43 -12.72
N PRO A 151 8.45 15.00 -12.89
CA PRO A 151 9.58 15.76 -12.41
C PRO A 151 9.54 17.16 -13.04
N LYS A 152 9.88 18.18 -12.25
CA LYS A 152 10.05 19.51 -12.80
C LYS A 152 11.24 19.47 -13.76
N ASP A 153 10.97 19.63 -15.05
CA ASP A 153 12.02 19.75 -16.05
C ASP A 153 12.81 21.03 -15.76
N GLU A 154 14.02 20.87 -15.21
CA GLU A 154 14.97 21.95 -15.03
C GLU A 154 15.68 22.29 -16.36
N THR A 155 15.46 21.47 -17.40
CA THR A 155 15.96 21.80 -18.75
C THR A 155 15.26 23.05 -19.23
N PRO A 156 16.01 24.13 -19.57
CA PRO A 156 15.39 25.31 -20.12
C PRO A 156 14.62 24.91 -21.38
N VAL A 157 13.29 25.11 -21.38
CA VAL A 157 12.49 24.97 -22.59
C VAL A 157 13.17 25.84 -23.63
N GLU A 158 13.74 25.23 -24.69
CA GLU A 158 14.34 25.98 -25.78
C GLU A 158 13.27 26.90 -26.35
N LYS A 159 13.33 28.15 -25.95
CA LYS A 159 12.45 29.16 -26.52
C LYS A 159 12.83 29.31 -28.00
N PRO A 160 11.89 29.17 -28.91
CA PRO A 160 12.17 29.31 -30.31
C PRO A 160 12.87 30.66 -30.55
N GLY A 161 14.02 30.62 -31.22
CA GLY A 161 14.76 31.81 -31.56
C GLY A 161 13.91 32.81 -32.37
N PHE A 162 14.40 34.02 -32.57
CA PHE A 162 13.66 35.11 -33.24
C PHE A 162 12.94 34.66 -34.52
N PHE A 163 13.60 33.89 -35.38
CA PHE A 163 13.00 33.31 -36.59
C PHE A 163 11.92 32.25 -36.32
N GLY A 164 12.09 31.43 -35.26
CA GLY A 164 11.09 30.44 -34.88
C GLY A 164 9.79 31.08 -34.39
N ARG A 165 9.88 32.22 -33.68
CA ARG A 165 8.71 32.99 -33.27
C ARG A 165 7.99 33.62 -34.46
N LEU A 166 8.75 34.10 -35.47
CA LEU A 166 8.17 34.68 -36.70
C LEU A 166 7.38 33.66 -37.54
N PHE A 167 7.76 32.36 -37.46
CA PHE A 167 7.10 31.27 -38.14
C PHE A 167 6.12 30.45 -37.25
N GLY A 168 5.71 31.01 -36.11
CA GLY A 168 4.66 30.44 -35.24
C GLY A 168 5.06 29.16 -34.50
N LYS A 169 6.36 28.80 -34.38
CA LYS A 169 6.80 27.69 -33.55
C LYS A 169 6.52 28.02 -32.08
N LYS A 170 5.61 27.26 -31.48
CA LYS A 170 5.37 27.29 -30.04
C LYS A 170 6.46 26.48 -29.33
N ALA A 171 6.83 26.90 -28.10
CA ALA A 171 7.60 26.04 -27.22
C ALA A 171 6.84 24.72 -27.02
N VAL A 172 7.52 23.60 -27.22
CA VAL A 172 6.92 22.27 -26.96
C VAL A 172 7.02 22.05 -25.46
N GLU A 173 5.90 22.11 -24.75
CA GLU A 173 5.85 21.66 -23.37
C GLU A 173 6.03 20.14 -23.35
N PRO A 174 6.82 19.58 -22.41
CA PRO A 174 6.93 18.15 -22.28
C PRO A 174 5.55 17.53 -22.01
N GLU A 175 5.29 16.40 -22.63
CA GLU A 175 4.05 15.65 -22.44
C GLU A 175 3.97 15.17 -20.98
N LYS A 176 2.86 15.48 -20.31
CA LYS A 176 2.64 15.01 -18.93
C LYS A 176 2.31 13.52 -18.95
N ILE A 177 3.02 12.75 -18.12
CA ILE A 177 2.81 11.32 -17.95
C ILE A 177 1.78 11.06 -16.85
N PHE A 178 1.91 11.74 -15.71
CA PHE A 178 1.09 11.52 -14.52
C PHE A 178 -0.13 12.44 -14.52
N THR A 179 -1.09 12.11 -15.40
CA THR A 179 -2.37 12.82 -15.51
C THR A 179 -3.46 12.15 -14.68
N ASP A 180 -4.60 12.80 -14.51
CA ASP A 180 -5.77 12.19 -13.84
C ASP A 180 -6.22 10.92 -14.57
N GLU A 181 -6.17 10.92 -15.90
CA GLU A 181 -6.53 9.77 -16.73
C GLU A 181 -5.59 8.58 -16.47
N TYR A 182 -4.29 8.81 -16.31
CA TYR A 182 -3.32 7.78 -15.94
C TYR A 182 -3.72 7.09 -14.62
N PHE A 183 -4.01 7.87 -13.57
CA PHE A 183 -4.39 7.29 -12.28
C PHE A 183 -5.74 6.58 -12.32
N VAL A 184 -6.70 7.12 -13.05
CA VAL A 184 -8.00 6.49 -13.27
C VAL A 184 -7.86 5.18 -14.03
N GLU A 185 -6.99 5.10 -15.04
CA GLU A 185 -6.70 3.86 -15.78
C GLU A 185 -6.12 2.80 -14.84
N LYS A 186 -5.13 3.16 -14.00
CA LYS A 186 -4.54 2.23 -13.02
C LYS A 186 -5.58 1.73 -12.01
N ALA A 187 -6.43 2.61 -11.50
CA ALA A 187 -7.51 2.24 -10.59
C ALA A 187 -8.50 1.26 -11.24
N LYS A 188 -8.95 1.54 -12.46
CA LYS A 188 -9.83 0.65 -13.24
C LYS A 188 -9.19 -0.70 -13.53
N GLY A 189 -7.88 -0.72 -13.81
CA GLY A 189 -7.13 -1.96 -14.01
C GLY A 189 -7.14 -2.85 -12.77
N MET A 190 -6.88 -2.27 -11.59
CA MET A 190 -6.94 -3.01 -10.32
C MET A 190 -8.36 -3.48 -9.98
N GLU A 191 -9.38 -2.65 -10.23
CA GLU A 191 -10.79 -3.03 -10.09
C GLU A 191 -11.15 -4.21 -10.99
N ALA A 192 -10.73 -4.19 -12.26
CA ALA A 192 -10.94 -5.28 -13.21
C ALA A 192 -10.27 -6.60 -12.79
N TYR A 193 -9.18 -6.54 -12.03
CA TYR A 193 -8.55 -7.73 -11.43
C TYR A 193 -9.28 -8.23 -10.17
N GLY A 194 -10.25 -7.46 -9.66
CA GLY A 194 -11.08 -7.83 -8.51
C GLY A 194 -10.75 -7.10 -7.20
N ALA A 195 -9.97 -6.02 -7.23
CA ALA A 195 -9.80 -5.17 -6.06
C ALA A 195 -11.16 -4.59 -5.62
N LYS A 196 -11.50 -4.80 -4.35
CA LYS A 196 -12.77 -4.31 -3.76
C LYS A 196 -12.64 -2.95 -3.10
N ILE A 197 -11.42 -2.52 -2.86
CA ILE A 197 -11.06 -1.21 -2.35
C ILE A 197 -10.00 -0.65 -3.28
N ILE A 198 -10.09 0.63 -3.60
CA ILE A 198 -9.04 1.35 -4.31
C ILE A 198 -8.52 2.44 -3.37
N THR A 199 -7.23 2.41 -3.09
CA THR A 199 -6.53 3.40 -2.27
C THR A 199 -5.70 4.32 -3.16
N LEU A 200 -5.87 5.63 -3.06
CA LEU A 200 -4.89 6.57 -3.59
C LEU A 200 -3.77 6.72 -2.55
N LYS A 201 -2.56 6.31 -2.93
CA LYS A 201 -1.39 6.25 -2.03
C LYS A 201 -0.43 7.37 -2.36
N ASP A 202 -0.50 8.46 -1.62
CA ASP A 202 0.45 9.57 -1.71
C ASP A 202 1.60 9.35 -0.71
N MET A 203 2.68 8.72 -1.18
CA MET A 203 3.84 8.41 -0.35
C MET A 203 4.73 9.62 -0.05
N ALA A 204 4.66 10.65 -0.89
CA ALA A 204 5.57 11.79 -0.83
C ALA A 204 4.87 13.10 -0.40
N GLY A 205 3.54 13.06 -0.14
CA GLY A 205 2.76 14.23 0.24
C GLY A 205 2.65 15.26 -0.90
N LEU A 206 2.41 14.79 -2.11
CA LEU A 206 2.37 15.61 -3.32
C LEU A 206 0.96 16.05 -3.73
N VAL A 207 -0.07 15.45 -3.15
CA VAL A 207 -1.47 15.86 -3.37
C VAL A 207 -1.70 17.21 -2.69
N ASN A 208 -2.10 18.21 -3.47
CA ASN A 208 -2.45 19.55 -3.02
C ASN A 208 -3.95 19.69 -2.76
#